data_a3146b33c68fc08471ef5c7773b50f8b
#
_entry.id   a3146b33c68fc08471ef5c7773b50f8b
#
_cell.length_a   1.000
_cell.length_b   1.000
_cell.length_c   1.000
_cell.angle_alpha   90.00
_cell.angle_beta   90.00
_cell.angle_gamma   90.00
#
_symmetry.space_group_name_H-M   'P 1'
#
loop_
_entity.id
_entity.type
_entity.pdbx_description
1 polymer ?
#
loop_
_entity_poly.entity_id
_entity_poly.type
_entity_poly.pdbx_seq_one_letter_code
_entity_poly.pdbx_strand_id
1 'polypeptide(L)'
;VYWRDRKEWYVQVLIFEMRLLTFPGILTGSPIEIKPNFNPMIGPSPYVLINMGARFVPCMHSVDGVQNRDTGGPISWPCPDTTSNDNQNCTLAQLCGFNMPEKQNPVFPGNKTEPLNEFENQPNQWFRFIVPIFLHAGLIHIGFNMLLQMTLGKEMEIAIGPIRYFLVYFSAGIFGFVLGGNFAATGIASTGASGALFGVIALNLLDLFYTWGDRTSPWKDFGFILLDINLFYHPTNKLE
;
A
#
# COMPACT_ATOMS: atom_id res chain seq x y z
N VAL A 1 -7.29 31.61 9.64
CA VAL A 1 -7.73 32.06 10.97
C VAL A 1 -9.02 31.33 11.37
N TYR A 2 -9.97 31.10 10.44
CA TYR A 2 -11.28 30.48 10.75
C TYR A 2 -11.20 28.99 11.17
N TRP A 3 -10.18 28.26 10.78
CA TRP A 3 -10.00 26.83 11.07
C TRP A 3 -9.24 26.57 12.37
N ARG A 4 -8.55 27.57 12.91
CA ARG A 4 -7.67 27.45 14.07
C ARG A 4 -8.42 27.17 15.38
N ASP A 5 -9.71 27.54 15.45
CA ASP A 5 -10.54 27.37 16.66
C ASP A 5 -11.37 26.08 16.65
N ARG A 6 -11.39 25.35 15.54
CA ARG A 6 -12.09 24.07 15.45
C ARG A 6 -11.16 22.94 15.87
N LYS A 7 -11.46 22.34 17.01
CA LYS A 7 -10.80 21.11 17.49
C LYS A 7 -11.20 19.85 16.69
N GLU A 8 -11.94 19.99 15.62
CA GLU A 8 -12.53 18.91 14.84
C GLU A 8 -11.61 18.58 13.65
N TRP A 9 -11.17 17.34 13.57
CA TRP A 9 -10.22 16.78 12.60
C TRP A 9 -10.90 15.66 11.81
N TYR A 10 -11.82 16.06 10.99
CA TYR A 10 -12.70 15.16 10.26
C TYR A 10 -11.96 14.20 9.32
N VAL A 11 -10.95 14.69 8.60
CA VAL A 11 -10.21 13.87 7.65
C VAL A 11 -9.41 12.81 8.37
N GLN A 12 -8.81 13.15 9.52
CA GLN A 12 -8.04 12.20 10.32
C GLN A 12 -8.92 11.06 10.85
N VAL A 13 -10.10 11.39 11.37
CA VAL A 13 -11.06 10.39 11.86
C VAL A 13 -11.52 9.51 10.71
N LEU A 14 -11.89 10.08 9.57
CA LEU A 14 -12.32 9.33 8.39
C LEU A 14 -11.23 8.36 7.91
N ILE A 15 -10.00 8.83 7.80
CA ILE A 15 -8.88 7.99 7.38
C ILE A 15 -8.60 6.88 8.40
N PHE A 16 -8.70 7.18 9.70
CA PHE A 16 -8.54 6.18 10.76
C PHE A 16 -9.59 5.08 10.65
N GLU A 17 -10.87 5.44 10.52
CA GLU A 17 -11.96 4.47 10.36
C GLU A 17 -11.78 3.62 9.10
N MET A 18 -11.46 4.23 7.97
CA MET A 18 -11.23 3.51 6.71
C MET A 18 -10.07 2.51 6.84
N ARG A 19 -8.98 2.88 7.51
CA ARG A 19 -7.84 1.98 7.73
C ARG A 19 -8.16 0.82 8.65
N LEU A 20 -8.93 1.06 9.69
CA LEU A 20 -9.37 0.01 10.61
C LEU A 20 -10.26 -0.99 9.88
N LEU A 21 -11.19 -0.51 9.04
CA LEU A 21 -12.08 -1.35 8.24
C LEU A 21 -11.33 -2.15 7.16
N THR A 22 -10.25 -1.59 6.61
CA THR A 22 -9.44 -2.25 5.56
C THR A 22 -8.27 -3.05 6.11
N PHE A 23 -8.18 -3.24 7.43
CA PHE A 23 -7.18 -4.14 7.99
C PHE A 23 -7.48 -5.59 7.57
N PRO A 24 -6.59 -6.26 6.84
CA PRO A 24 -6.88 -7.55 6.20
C PRO A 24 -7.39 -8.63 7.16
N GLY A 25 -6.81 -8.69 8.35
CA GLY A 25 -7.19 -9.68 9.36
C GLY A 25 -8.64 -9.52 9.86
N ILE A 26 -9.19 -8.31 9.81
CA ILE A 26 -10.57 -8.03 10.23
C ILE A 26 -11.55 -8.35 9.10
N LEU A 27 -11.22 -7.93 7.87
CA LEU A 27 -12.14 -8.05 6.73
C LEU A 27 -12.20 -9.45 6.13
N THR A 28 -11.06 -10.14 6.06
CA THR A 28 -10.97 -11.43 5.36
C THR A 28 -10.93 -12.61 6.31
N GLY A 29 -10.84 -12.37 7.63
CA GLY A 29 -10.58 -13.43 8.60
C GLY A 29 -9.23 -14.14 8.39
N SER A 30 -8.35 -13.55 7.57
CA SER A 30 -7.04 -14.14 7.24
C SER A 30 -6.16 -14.16 8.49
N PRO A 31 -5.61 -15.32 8.85
CA PRO A 31 -4.75 -15.43 10.01
C PRO A 31 -3.44 -14.67 9.78
N ILE A 32 -2.80 -14.27 10.88
CA ILE A 32 -1.44 -13.78 10.86
C ILE A 32 -0.56 -14.87 10.25
N GLU A 33 0.29 -14.51 9.30
CA GLU A 33 1.21 -15.45 8.68
C GLU A 33 2.26 -15.92 9.71
N ILE A 34 2.22 -17.21 10.02
CA ILE A 34 3.13 -17.86 10.96
C ILE A 34 4.05 -18.83 10.21
N LYS A 35 3.57 -19.44 9.12
CA LYS A 35 4.30 -20.40 8.29
C LYS A 35 4.30 -19.95 6.83
N PRO A 36 5.35 -20.19 6.05
CA PRO A 36 6.61 -20.82 6.46
C PRO A 36 7.48 -19.93 7.36
N ASN A 37 7.32 -18.60 7.27
CA ASN A 37 8.05 -17.64 8.08
C ASN A 37 7.05 -16.71 8.78
N PHE A 38 7.31 -16.41 10.04
CA PHE A 38 6.49 -15.44 10.77
C PHE A 38 6.62 -14.05 10.15
N ASN A 39 5.47 -13.42 9.83
CA ASN A 39 5.46 -12.03 9.38
C ASN A 39 5.78 -11.09 10.54
N PRO A 40 6.94 -10.43 10.57
CA PRO A 40 7.36 -9.56 11.67
C PRO A 40 6.46 -8.34 11.84
N MET A 41 5.65 -7.97 10.84
CA MET A 41 4.65 -6.90 10.93
C MET A 41 3.37 -7.33 11.65
N ILE A 42 3.27 -8.61 12.05
CA ILE A 42 2.07 -9.20 12.68
C ILE A 42 0.85 -9.01 11.77
N GLY A 43 0.93 -9.57 10.59
CA GLY A 43 -0.11 -9.42 9.56
C GLY A 43 -0.20 -10.62 8.62
N PRO A 44 -1.08 -10.53 7.62
CA PRO A 44 -1.30 -11.58 6.64
C PRO A 44 -0.14 -11.70 5.66
N SER A 45 -0.19 -12.74 4.83
CA SER A 45 0.78 -12.94 3.76
C SER A 45 0.70 -11.81 2.69
N PRO A 46 1.80 -11.55 1.96
CA PRO A 46 1.80 -10.62 0.84
C PRO A 46 0.76 -10.99 -0.23
N TYR A 47 0.47 -12.27 -0.41
CA TYR A 47 -0.46 -12.77 -1.42
C TYR A 47 -1.92 -12.41 -1.10
N VAL A 48 -2.29 -12.43 0.19
CA VAL A 48 -3.58 -11.89 0.66
C VAL A 48 -3.67 -10.40 0.34
N LEU A 49 -2.62 -9.64 0.60
CA LEU A 49 -2.57 -8.21 0.32
C LEU A 49 -2.68 -7.91 -1.19
N ILE A 50 -2.02 -8.71 -2.04
CA ILE A 50 -2.14 -8.59 -3.51
C ILE A 50 -3.59 -8.84 -3.92
N ASN A 51 -4.22 -9.89 -3.42
CA ASN A 51 -5.62 -10.20 -3.73
C ASN A 51 -6.56 -9.07 -3.30
N MET A 52 -6.30 -8.43 -2.17
CA MET A 52 -7.07 -7.29 -1.66
C MET A 52 -6.84 -5.98 -2.42
N GLY A 53 -5.85 -5.90 -3.30
CA GLY A 53 -5.60 -4.71 -4.11
C GLY A 53 -4.30 -3.97 -3.77
N ALA A 54 -3.33 -4.61 -3.11
CA ALA A 54 -1.99 -4.05 -2.96
C ALA A 54 -1.39 -3.67 -4.32
N ARG A 55 -0.52 -2.67 -4.37
CA ARG A 55 0.22 -2.35 -5.58
C ARG A 55 1.11 -3.55 -5.94
N PHE A 56 0.81 -4.17 -7.05
CA PHE A 56 1.58 -5.28 -7.61
C PHE A 56 1.58 -5.17 -9.12
N VAL A 57 2.73 -4.90 -9.70
CA VAL A 57 2.87 -4.51 -11.10
C VAL A 57 2.26 -5.51 -12.07
N PRO A 58 2.44 -6.85 -11.91
CA PRO A 58 1.83 -7.83 -12.80
C PRO A 58 0.30 -7.82 -12.85
N CYS A 59 -0.37 -7.25 -11.82
CA CYS A 59 -1.82 -7.06 -11.83
C CYS A 59 -2.25 -5.75 -12.52
N MET A 60 -1.32 -4.84 -12.77
CA MET A 60 -1.60 -3.48 -13.24
C MET A 60 -1.31 -3.28 -14.71
N HIS A 61 -0.26 -3.90 -15.23
CA HIS A 61 0.10 -3.90 -16.64
C HIS A 61 0.93 -5.14 -17.00
N SER A 62 1.07 -5.41 -18.28
CA SER A 62 1.89 -6.52 -18.77
C SER A 62 3.36 -6.32 -18.42
N VAL A 63 3.98 -7.39 -17.92
CA VAL A 63 5.39 -7.44 -17.56
C VAL A 63 6.05 -8.53 -18.38
N ASP A 64 7.10 -8.20 -19.11
CA ASP A 64 7.84 -9.13 -19.93
C ASP A 64 8.39 -10.29 -19.09
N GLY A 65 8.21 -11.51 -19.60
CA GLY A 65 8.62 -12.73 -18.92
C GLY A 65 7.64 -13.19 -17.82
N VAL A 66 6.56 -12.47 -17.54
CA VAL A 66 5.49 -12.88 -16.62
C VAL A 66 4.26 -13.35 -17.41
N GLN A 67 3.67 -12.49 -18.27
CA GLN A 67 2.49 -12.83 -19.03
C GLN A 67 2.82 -13.38 -20.43
N ASN A 68 3.92 -12.97 -21.06
CA ASN A 68 4.34 -13.31 -22.43
C ASN A 68 5.58 -14.21 -22.50
N ARG A 69 5.61 -15.26 -21.69
CA ARG A 69 6.74 -16.17 -21.64
C ARG A 69 6.76 -17.08 -22.87
N ASP A 70 7.79 -16.94 -23.71
CA ASP A 70 7.94 -17.73 -24.95
C ASP A 70 8.25 -19.21 -24.71
N THR A 71 8.78 -19.54 -23.53
CA THR A 71 9.18 -20.92 -23.18
C THR A 71 8.88 -21.24 -21.71
N GLY A 72 8.29 -22.40 -21.43
CA GLY A 72 8.18 -22.94 -20.08
C GLY A 72 6.80 -22.92 -19.43
N GLY A 73 5.75 -22.46 -20.14
CA GLY A 73 4.39 -22.43 -19.62
C GLY A 73 4.13 -21.27 -18.62
N PRO A 74 2.90 -21.15 -18.12
CA PRO A 74 2.52 -20.10 -17.19
C PRO A 74 3.26 -20.20 -15.86
N ILE A 75 3.60 -19.06 -15.27
CA ILE A 75 4.19 -19.00 -13.93
C ILE A 75 3.13 -19.39 -12.91
N SER A 76 3.51 -20.31 -12.02
CA SER A 76 2.68 -20.69 -10.86
C SER A 76 2.90 -19.71 -9.71
N TRP A 77 1.83 -19.27 -9.08
CA TRP A 77 1.82 -18.31 -7.98
C TRP A 77 1.25 -18.94 -6.72
N PRO A 78 1.66 -18.51 -5.53
CA PRO A 78 0.99 -18.89 -4.30
C PRO A 78 -0.45 -18.39 -4.28
N CYS A 79 -1.35 -19.22 -3.76
CA CYS A 79 -2.75 -18.84 -3.64
C CYS A 79 -2.96 -17.87 -2.45
N PRO A 80 -3.90 -16.92 -2.56
CA PRO A 80 -4.13 -15.94 -1.49
C PRO A 80 -4.57 -16.56 -0.15
N ASP A 81 -5.24 -17.70 -0.20
CA ASP A 81 -5.77 -18.44 0.95
C ASP A 81 -4.75 -19.42 1.56
N THR A 82 -3.55 -19.53 1.00
CA THR A 82 -2.53 -20.46 1.50
C THR A 82 -1.60 -19.78 2.49
N THR A 83 -1.34 -20.49 3.59
CA THR A 83 -0.35 -20.12 4.61
C THR A 83 1.00 -20.82 4.39
N SER A 84 1.18 -21.48 3.23
CA SER A 84 2.37 -22.26 2.90
C SER A 84 2.83 -21.94 1.48
N ASN A 85 4.11 -21.65 1.31
CA ASN A 85 4.74 -21.47 -0.01
C ASN A 85 4.74 -22.77 -0.86
N ASP A 86 4.42 -23.91 -0.25
CA ASP A 86 4.42 -25.20 -0.94
C ASP A 86 3.25 -25.38 -1.89
N ASN A 87 2.19 -24.56 -1.75
CA ASN A 87 1.00 -24.61 -2.60
C ASN A 87 1.01 -23.48 -3.65
N GLN A 88 1.99 -23.51 -4.54
CA GLN A 88 2.05 -22.62 -5.70
C GLN A 88 1.21 -23.18 -6.85
N ASN A 89 -0.12 -23.15 -6.71
CA ASN A 89 -1.02 -23.75 -7.68
C ASN A 89 -2.00 -22.73 -8.29
N CYS A 90 -1.84 -21.44 -7.96
CA CYS A 90 -2.69 -20.39 -8.49
C CYS A 90 -2.10 -19.71 -9.72
N THR A 91 -2.98 -19.27 -10.59
CA THR A 91 -2.63 -18.39 -11.71
C THR A 91 -2.47 -16.95 -11.24
N LEU A 92 -1.80 -16.13 -12.04
CA LEU A 92 -1.72 -14.69 -11.77
C LEU A 92 -3.12 -14.05 -11.68
N ALA A 93 -4.06 -14.51 -12.51
CA ALA A 93 -5.43 -14.00 -12.49
C ALA A 93 -6.14 -14.28 -11.15
N GLN A 94 -5.96 -15.47 -10.59
CA GLN A 94 -6.48 -15.81 -9.26
C GLN A 94 -5.80 -14.99 -8.16
N LEU A 95 -4.49 -14.81 -8.23
CA LEU A 95 -3.76 -13.98 -7.28
C LEU A 95 -4.21 -12.52 -7.34
N CYS A 96 -4.39 -11.97 -8.55
CA CYS A 96 -4.82 -10.58 -8.73
C CYS A 96 -6.32 -10.35 -8.48
N GLY A 97 -7.12 -11.41 -8.33
CA GLY A 97 -8.58 -11.30 -8.19
C GLY A 97 -9.26 -10.83 -9.49
N PHE A 98 -8.75 -11.23 -10.65
CA PHE A 98 -9.47 -11.02 -11.92
C PHE A 98 -10.70 -11.94 -11.94
N ASN A 99 -11.86 -11.40 -12.35
CA ASN A 99 -13.05 -12.19 -12.58
C ASN A 99 -12.82 -13.11 -13.79
N MET A 100 -12.43 -14.34 -13.53
CA MET A 100 -12.42 -15.39 -14.54
C MET A 100 -13.80 -16.03 -14.58
N PRO A 101 -14.42 -16.20 -15.78
CA PRO A 101 -15.57 -17.07 -15.89
C PRO A 101 -15.19 -18.47 -15.40
N GLU A 102 -16.03 -19.09 -14.63
CA GLU A 102 -15.84 -20.39 -13.95
C GLU A 102 -15.40 -21.55 -14.88
N LYS A 103 -15.58 -21.37 -16.19
CA LYS A 103 -15.20 -22.33 -17.25
C LYS A 103 -13.76 -22.22 -17.76
N GLN A 104 -12.99 -21.22 -17.33
CA GLN A 104 -11.63 -20.95 -17.78
C GLN A 104 -10.58 -21.06 -16.68
N ASN A 105 -10.86 -21.84 -15.63
CA ASN A 105 -9.79 -22.26 -14.72
C ASN A 105 -8.80 -23.12 -15.49
N PRO A 106 -7.61 -22.64 -15.83
CA PRO A 106 -6.58 -23.51 -16.39
C PRO A 106 -6.19 -24.49 -15.30
N VAL A 107 -6.70 -25.71 -15.43
CA VAL A 107 -6.22 -26.84 -14.61
C VAL A 107 -4.78 -27.08 -15.01
N PHE A 108 -3.85 -26.77 -14.16
CA PHE A 108 -2.48 -27.32 -14.27
C PHE A 108 -2.54 -28.84 -14.01
N PRO A 109 -1.95 -29.72 -14.81
CA PRO A 109 -1.05 -29.57 -15.93
C PRO A 109 -1.54 -30.27 -17.22
N GLY A 110 -1.21 -29.74 -18.36
CA GLY A 110 -0.99 -30.52 -19.58
C GLY A 110 -2.03 -30.45 -20.69
N ASN A 111 -3.06 -29.63 -20.67
CA ASN A 111 -3.90 -29.37 -21.84
C ASN A 111 -3.61 -28.01 -22.44
N LYS A 112 -3.38 -28.00 -23.75
CA LYS A 112 -3.15 -26.81 -24.57
C LYS A 112 -4.22 -25.79 -24.25
N THR A 113 -3.81 -24.71 -23.63
CA THR A 113 -4.66 -23.55 -23.41
C THR A 113 -5.04 -22.96 -24.73
N GLU A 114 -6.34 -22.84 -25.00
CA GLU A 114 -6.84 -21.86 -25.97
C GLU A 114 -6.22 -20.51 -25.60
N PRO A 115 -5.78 -19.70 -26.60
CA PRO A 115 -5.26 -18.38 -26.32
C PRO A 115 -6.33 -17.61 -25.54
N LEU A 116 -5.99 -17.19 -24.32
CA LEU A 116 -6.79 -16.28 -23.54
C LEU A 116 -7.13 -15.11 -24.45
N ASN A 117 -8.42 -14.85 -24.68
CA ASN A 117 -8.84 -13.70 -25.48
C ASN A 117 -8.15 -12.46 -24.91
N GLU A 118 -7.25 -11.88 -25.70
CA GLU A 118 -6.32 -10.82 -25.28
C GLU A 118 -7.00 -9.62 -24.59
N PHE A 119 -8.31 -9.47 -24.70
CA PHE A 119 -9.06 -8.34 -24.23
C PHE A 119 -9.76 -8.54 -22.87
N GLU A 120 -10.07 -9.76 -22.46
CA GLU A 120 -10.83 -10.00 -21.20
C GLU A 120 -9.96 -10.17 -19.95
N ASN A 121 -8.67 -10.45 -20.09
CA ASN A 121 -7.79 -10.78 -18.97
C ASN A 121 -6.50 -9.95 -18.94
N GLN A 122 -6.46 -8.80 -19.59
CA GLN A 122 -5.29 -7.93 -19.49
C GLN A 122 -5.20 -7.27 -18.12
N PRO A 123 -4.01 -7.23 -17.51
CA PRO A 123 -3.79 -6.52 -16.27
C PRO A 123 -3.98 -5.02 -16.50
N ASN A 124 -5.02 -4.44 -15.91
CA ASN A 124 -5.31 -3.00 -15.99
C ASN A 124 -5.88 -2.45 -14.68
N GLN A 125 -5.53 -3.06 -13.56
CA GLN A 125 -6.08 -2.72 -12.25
C GLN A 125 -5.50 -1.40 -11.73
N TRP A 126 -5.85 -0.27 -12.38
CA TRP A 126 -5.42 1.08 -12.01
C TRP A 126 -5.80 1.49 -10.58
N PHE A 127 -6.87 0.92 -10.01
CA PHE A 127 -7.27 1.19 -8.63
C PHE A 127 -6.20 0.81 -7.61
N ARG A 128 -5.19 0.02 -7.98
CA ARG A 128 -4.03 -0.31 -7.18
C ARG A 128 -3.05 0.87 -6.97
N PHE A 129 -3.35 2.03 -7.52
CA PHE A 129 -2.70 3.29 -7.12
C PHE A 129 -3.41 3.97 -5.93
N ILE A 130 -4.65 3.60 -5.64
CA ILE A 130 -5.48 4.24 -4.59
C ILE A 130 -5.70 3.30 -3.41
N VAL A 131 -6.17 2.07 -3.65
CA VAL A 131 -6.52 1.10 -2.62
C VAL A 131 -5.38 0.83 -1.63
N PRO A 132 -4.12 0.69 -2.06
CA PRO A 132 -3.02 0.38 -1.16
C PRO A 132 -2.76 1.44 -0.08
N ILE A 133 -3.20 2.69 -0.27
CA ILE A 133 -3.10 3.75 0.76
C ILE A 133 -3.78 3.30 2.07
N PHE A 134 -4.82 2.48 1.97
CA PHE A 134 -5.62 2.02 3.11
C PHE A 134 -5.21 0.63 3.61
N LEU A 135 -4.50 -0.16 2.80
CA LEU A 135 -4.04 -1.49 3.17
C LEU A 135 -2.74 -1.41 3.98
N HIS A 136 -2.59 -2.33 4.95
CA HIS A 136 -1.39 -2.40 5.79
C HIS A 136 -0.91 -3.84 5.93
N ALA A 137 0.41 -4.02 5.92
CA ALA A 137 1.05 -5.33 6.00
C ALA A 137 0.94 -5.99 7.39
N GLY A 138 0.43 -5.29 8.40
CA GLY A 138 0.22 -5.82 9.74
C GLY A 138 0.02 -4.75 10.80
N LEU A 139 -0.15 -5.19 12.06
CA LEU A 139 -0.45 -4.32 13.21
C LEU A 139 0.66 -3.30 13.49
N ILE A 140 1.91 -3.71 13.36
CA ILE A 140 3.04 -2.80 13.56
C ILE A 140 3.04 -1.72 12.49
N HIS A 141 2.82 -2.10 11.23
CA HIS A 141 2.80 -1.16 10.11
C HIS A 141 1.66 -0.13 10.23
N ILE A 142 0.44 -0.58 10.57
CA ILE A 142 -0.68 0.37 10.77
C ILE A 142 -0.44 1.24 12.00
N GLY A 143 0.14 0.68 13.09
CA GLY A 143 0.44 1.41 14.31
C GLY A 143 1.38 2.59 14.06
N PHE A 144 2.48 2.38 13.33
CA PHE A 144 3.41 3.46 12.97
C PHE A 144 2.76 4.51 12.07
N ASN A 145 2.01 4.09 11.05
CA ASN A 145 1.31 5.03 10.18
C ASN A 145 0.29 5.86 10.97
N MET A 146 -0.43 5.24 11.92
CA MET A 146 -1.40 5.94 12.76
C MET A 146 -0.72 6.91 13.73
N LEU A 147 0.39 6.51 14.34
CA LEU A 147 1.13 7.39 15.24
C LEU A 147 1.48 8.71 14.56
N LEU A 148 2.09 8.66 13.38
CA LEU A 148 2.48 9.85 12.63
C LEU A 148 1.28 10.63 12.11
N GLN A 149 0.25 9.94 11.70
CA GLN A 149 -0.96 10.60 11.24
C GLN A 149 -1.66 11.36 12.37
N MET A 150 -1.73 10.79 13.56
CA MET A 150 -2.39 11.41 14.72
C MET A 150 -1.53 12.50 15.36
N THR A 151 -0.24 12.54 15.10
CA THR A 151 0.68 13.60 15.53
C THR A 151 0.81 14.66 14.45
N LEU A 152 1.69 14.48 13.49
CA LEU A 152 1.99 15.43 12.42
C LEU A 152 0.79 15.73 11.51
N GLY A 153 0.03 14.71 11.14
CA GLY A 153 -1.12 14.86 10.25
C GLY A 153 -2.19 15.75 10.85
N LYS A 154 -2.50 15.54 12.14
CA LYS A 154 -3.47 16.37 12.86
C LYS A 154 -3.05 17.84 12.91
N GLU A 155 -1.80 18.10 13.22
CA GLU A 155 -1.29 19.48 13.30
C GLU A 155 -1.40 20.18 11.93
N MET A 156 -1.04 19.48 10.86
CA MET A 156 -1.16 20.03 9.51
C MET A 156 -2.60 20.21 9.06
N GLU A 157 -3.51 19.28 9.38
CA GLU A 157 -4.92 19.47 9.06
C GLU A 157 -5.50 20.71 9.76
N ILE A 158 -5.15 20.95 11.01
CA ILE A 158 -5.56 22.15 11.76
C ILE A 158 -4.95 23.41 11.13
N ALA A 159 -3.70 23.36 10.69
CA ALA A 159 -2.97 24.51 10.14
C ALA A 159 -3.52 24.95 8.78
N ILE A 160 -3.74 23.99 7.84
CA ILE A 160 -4.11 24.31 6.45
C ILE A 160 -5.58 24.09 6.13
N GLY A 161 -6.31 23.42 7.01
CA GLY A 161 -7.72 23.05 6.86
C GLY A 161 -7.94 21.70 6.17
N PRO A 162 -9.09 21.05 6.40
CA PRO A 162 -9.34 19.66 6.03
C PRO A 162 -9.30 19.41 4.51
N ILE A 163 -9.83 20.34 3.71
CA ILE A 163 -9.89 20.15 2.25
C ILE A 163 -8.49 20.16 1.63
N ARG A 164 -7.64 21.12 2.02
CA ARG A 164 -6.26 21.18 1.51
C ARG A 164 -5.44 20.00 2.00
N TYR A 165 -5.61 19.63 3.27
CA TYR A 165 -4.97 18.45 3.83
C TYR A 165 -5.37 17.18 3.06
N PHE A 166 -6.66 16.98 2.82
CA PHE A 166 -7.16 15.85 2.03
C PHE A 166 -6.50 15.78 0.64
N LEU A 167 -6.49 16.91 -0.09
CA LEU A 167 -5.90 16.96 -1.43
C LEU A 167 -4.40 16.59 -1.41
N VAL A 168 -3.63 17.15 -0.48
CA VAL A 168 -2.19 16.84 -0.40
C VAL A 168 -1.98 15.39 0.00
N TYR A 169 -2.70 14.90 1.00
CA TYR A 169 -2.59 13.53 1.48
C TYR A 169 -2.83 12.50 0.37
N PHE A 170 -3.95 12.62 -0.33
CA PHE A 170 -4.30 11.68 -1.39
C PHE A 170 -3.39 11.83 -2.63
N SER A 171 -3.07 13.05 -3.03
CA SER A 171 -2.16 13.27 -4.15
C SER A 171 -0.79 12.67 -3.89
N ALA A 172 -0.24 12.86 -2.70
CA ALA A 172 1.05 12.30 -2.30
C ALA A 172 1.00 10.76 -2.22
N GLY A 173 -0.08 10.20 -1.67
CA GLY A 173 -0.29 8.75 -1.60
C GLY A 173 -0.36 8.10 -2.97
N ILE A 174 -1.18 8.64 -3.86
CA ILE A 174 -1.33 8.17 -5.25
C ILE A 174 0.01 8.29 -5.98
N PHE A 175 0.68 9.45 -5.88
CA PHE A 175 1.97 9.68 -6.53
C PHE A 175 3.04 8.69 -6.05
N GLY A 176 3.07 8.37 -4.75
CA GLY A 176 3.98 7.37 -4.20
C GLY A 176 3.77 5.98 -4.83
N PHE A 177 2.52 5.55 -5.01
CA PHE A 177 2.22 4.28 -5.66
C PHE A 177 2.46 4.32 -7.17
N VAL A 178 2.25 5.46 -7.84
CA VAL A 178 2.61 5.65 -9.26
C VAL A 178 4.12 5.53 -9.45
N LEU A 179 4.91 6.19 -8.61
CA LEU A 179 6.38 6.05 -8.65
C LEU A 179 6.80 4.61 -8.38
N GLY A 180 6.25 3.98 -7.33
CA GLY A 180 6.54 2.58 -7.02
C GLY A 180 6.11 1.63 -8.14
N GLY A 181 5.00 1.90 -8.84
CA GLY A 181 4.54 1.10 -9.98
C GLY A 181 5.47 1.15 -11.19
N ASN A 182 6.22 2.26 -11.35
CA ASN A 182 7.11 2.45 -12.50
C ASN A 182 8.58 2.15 -12.20
N PHE A 183 9.03 2.34 -10.97
CA PHE A 183 10.46 2.29 -10.63
C PHE A 183 10.86 1.22 -9.61
N ALA A 184 9.90 0.68 -8.84
CA ALA A 184 10.21 -0.42 -7.93
C ALA A 184 10.28 -1.76 -8.67
N ALA A 185 10.89 -2.76 -8.04
CA ALA A 185 10.95 -4.11 -8.58
C ALA A 185 9.54 -4.67 -8.83
N THR A 186 9.34 -5.31 -9.99
CA THR A 186 8.03 -5.76 -10.47
C THR A 186 7.41 -6.86 -9.62
N GLY A 187 8.24 -7.67 -8.95
CA GLY A 187 7.80 -8.77 -8.09
C GLY A 187 7.41 -8.37 -6.66
N ILE A 188 7.60 -7.09 -6.29
CA ILE A 188 7.35 -6.63 -4.91
C ILE A 188 5.96 -6.00 -4.81
N ALA A 189 5.14 -6.54 -3.89
CA ALA A 189 3.88 -5.94 -3.50
C ALA A 189 4.13 -4.79 -2.51
N SER A 190 3.32 -3.72 -2.60
CA SER A 190 3.46 -2.57 -1.71
C SER A 190 2.11 -2.09 -1.21
N THR A 191 2.06 -1.73 0.08
CA THR A 191 0.88 -1.22 0.78
C THR A 191 1.27 -0.14 1.77
N GLY A 192 0.30 0.58 2.29
CA GLY A 192 0.47 1.54 3.39
C GLY A 192 0.30 2.99 2.96
N ALA A 193 0.08 3.82 3.96
CA ALA A 193 -0.09 5.25 3.79
C ALA A 193 1.22 6.03 3.77
N SER A 194 2.35 5.34 3.79
CA SER A 194 3.68 5.98 3.89
C SER A 194 3.91 7.04 2.83
N GLY A 195 3.50 6.81 1.57
CA GLY A 195 3.57 7.81 0.51
C GLY A 195 2.80 9.09 0.84
N ALA A 196 1.57 8.95 1.37
CA ALA A 196 0.76 10.09 1.81
C ALA A 196 1.40 10.80 3.03
N LEU A 197 1.96 10.04 3.96
CA LEU A 197 2.63 10.60 5.14
C LEU A 197 3.93 11.33 4.79
N PHE A 198 4.66 10.91 3.77
CA PHE A 198 5.77 11.71 3.25
C PHE A 198 5.31 13.08 2.74
N GLY A 199 4.12 13.15 2.10
CA GLY A 199 3.50 14.44 1.74
C GLY A 199 3.18 15.30 2.97
N VAL A 200 2.72 14.69 4.06
CA VAL A 200 2.47 15.41 5.32
C VAL A 200 3.78 15.88 5.96
N ILE A 201 4.82 15.07 5.96
CA ILE A 201 6.15 15.47 6.44
C ILE A 201 6.70 16.63 5.61
N ALA A 202 6.53 16.59 4.29
CA ALA A 202 6.94 17.70 3.41
C ALA A 202 6.16 18.99 3.74
N LEU A 203 4.86 18.90 4.03
CA LEU A 203 4.08 20.06 4.50
C LEU A 203 4.61 20.62 5.81
N ASN A 204 4.94 19.77 6.79
CA ASN A 204 5.54 20.19 8.05
C ASN A 204 6.87 20.93 7.82
N LEU A 205 7.70 20.40 6.91
CA LEU A 205 8.97 21.02 6.57
C LEU A 205 8.76 22.38 5.91
N LEU A 206 7.80 22.52 5.01
CA LEU A 206 7.46 23.78 4.38
C LEU A 206 6.90 24.80 5.39
N ASP A 207 6.03 24.36 6.30
CA ASP A 207 5.50 25.20 7.37
C ASP A 207 6.62 25.68 8.30
N LEU A 208 7.54 24.79 8.66
CA LEU A 208 8.70 25.13 9.46
C LEU A 208 9.55 26.22 8.79
N PHE A 209 9.87 26.08 7.49
CA PHE A 209 10.65 27.08 6.77
C PHE A 209 9.91 28.41 6.64
N TYR A 210 8.60 28.37 6.40
CA TYR A 210 7.78 29.57 6.28
C TYR A 210 7.68 30.34 7.60
N THR A 211 7.58 29.62 8.73
CA THR A 211 7.44 30.19 10.07
C THR A 211 8.73 30.24 10.88
N TRP A 212 9.89 30.04 10.23
CA TRP A 212 11.20 29.89 10.87
C TRP A 212 11.54 31.01 11.86
N GLY A 213 11.28 32.27 11.46
CA GLY A 213 11.58 33.45 12.29
C GLY A 213 10.67 33.61 13.52
N ASP A 214 9.48 33.00 13.47
CA ASP A 214 8.47 33.10 14.53
C ASP A 214 8.56 31.96 15.54
N ARG A 215 9.39 30.94 15.26
CA ARG A 215 9.57 29.76 16.11
C ARG A 215 10.58 30.00 17.23
N THR A 216 10.27 29.49 18.40
CA THR A 216 11.16 29.59 19.57
C THR A 216 12.41 28.72 19.45
N SER A 217 12.34 27.61 18.71
CA SER A 217 13.45 26.65 18.58
C SER A 217 13.42 25.92 17.22
N PRO A 218 13.55 26.63 16.09
CA PRO A 218 13.35 26.06 14.73
C PRO A 218 14.33 24.91 14.42
N TRP A 219 15.54 24.94 14.96
CA TRP A 219 16.51 23.85 14.79
C TRP A 219 16.11 22.55 15.51
N LYS A 220 15.40 22.64 16.64
CA LYS A 220 14.85 21.44 17.30
C LYS A 220 13.72 20.86 16.49
N ASP A 221 12.80 21.70 15.99
CA ASP A 221 11.68 21.27 15.16
C ASP A 221 12.19 20.61 13.87
N PHE A 222 13.22 21.17 13.24
CA PHE A 222 13.89 20.57 12.09
C PHE A 222 14.51 19.21 12.43
N GLY A 223 15.16 19.09 13.60
CA GLY A 223 15.72 17.83 14.07
C GLY A 223 14.67 16.73 14.28
N PHE A 224 13.48 17.09 14.79
CA PHE A 224 12.37 16.15 14.93
C PHE A 224 11.84 15.68 13.58
N ILE A 225 11.67 16.58 12.59
CA ILE A 225 11.25 16.20 11.25
C ILE A 225 12.28 15.25 10.60
N LEU A 226 13.58 15.50 10.78
CA LEU A 226 14.62 14.59 10.28
C LEU A 226 14.57 13.22 10.98
N LEU A 227 14.26 13.19 12.27
CA LEU A 227 14.08 11.95 13.00
C LEU A 227 12.89 11.15 12.47
N ASP A 228 11.76 11.82 12.20
CA ASP A 228 10.59 11.19 11.61
C ASP A 228 10.91 10.58 10.24
N ILE A 229 11.62 11.30 9.37
CA ILE A 229 12.08 10.79 8.08
C ILE A 229 12.95 9.54 8.28
N ASN A 230 13.87 9.57 9.23
CA ASN A 230 14.79 8.45 9.49
C ASN A 230 14.04 7.22 10.04
N LEU A 231 13.09 7.42 10.94
CA LEU A 231 12.23 6.36 11.47
C LEU A 231 11.38 5.71 10.38
N PHE A 232 10.98 6.46 9.35
CA PHE A 232 10.27 5.91 8.19
C PHE A 232 11.18 5.11 7.26
N TYR A 233 12.40 5.58 7.05
CA TYR A 233 13.31 4.97 6.09
C TYR A 233 13.95 3.68 6.59
N HIS A 234 14.21 3.59 7.90
CA HIS A 234 14.99 2.48 8.47
C HIS A 234 14.24 1.14 8.59
N PRO A 235 12.93 1.06 8.90
CA PRO A 235 12.22 -0.22 9.01
C PRO A 235 11.97 -0.89 7.67
N THR A 236 11.84 -0.12 6.59
CA THR A 236 11.49 -0.66 5.26
C THR A 236 12.64 -1.39 4.59
N ASN A 237 13.89 -1.01 4.86
CA ASN A 237 15.08 -1.59 4.21
C ASN A 237 15.63 -2.86 4.87
N LYS A 238 15.10 -3.28 6.02
CA LYS A 238 15.55 -4.50 6.73
C LYS A 238 14.55 -5.66 6.68
N LEU A 239 13.38 -5.42 6.09
CA LEU A 239 12.26 -6.38 6.04
C LEU A 239 11.93 -6.83 4.60
N GLU A 240 12.70 -6.38 3.62
CA GLU A 240 12.82 -6.94 2.27
C GLU A 240 13.99 -7.95 2.25
#